data_02cfb50113701add40723d575195dcd2
#
_entry.id   02cfb50113701add40723d575195dcd2
#
_cell.length_a   1.000
_cell.length_b   1.000
_cell.length_c   1.000
_cell.angle_alpha   90.00
_cell.angle_beta   90.00
_cell.angle_gamma   90.00
#
_symmetry.space_group_name_H-M   'P 1'
#
loop_
_entity.id
_entity.type
_entity.pdbx_description
1 polymer ?
#
loop_
_entity_poly.entity_id
_entity_poly.type
_entity_poly.pdbx_seq_one_letter_code
_entity_poly.pdbx_strand_id
1 'polypeptide(L)'
;MDKIRKGKRIMGNEENKTLYDIYRGILCNNQSFQLGKQAQVEYRFDCPEYAELKEKYHLNEIAGNGTELEHSVRLLKYLAPKLTHSAWYDNSVPCNGLALLEYSLEQPEHGINCLNKSKILEECCLALGIYARRVRMLPYSPFDSDCHVVTEIFDRTLGKWCMLDPTTNGYLVDETGSVLSLLEARERMAQAGFVTFCRADETVQDLHEVAQKEMEWSAYFAKNLFRLQIDAVSQFGETGKWLDVIPEHFSVRQWSKAKAEYRITMAPEYAKTENGFEIEKMLPLFQKAVKEAETMQEPESISVRCIADAPQ
;
A
#
# COMPACT_ATOMS: atom_id res chain seq x y z
N MET A 1 -18.75 -7.63 2.15
CA MET A 1 -17.73 -7.94 1.15
C MET A 1 -18.22 -7.86 -0.31
N ASP A 2 -19.50 -7.99 -0.61
CA ASP A 2 -20.00 -8.01 -2.00
C ASP A 2 -20.24 -6.64 -2.67
N LYS A 3 -20.02 -5.53 -1.99
CA LYS A 3 -20.31 -4.19 -2.56
C LYS A 3 -19.14 -3.57 -3.35
N ILE A 4 -17.92 -4.08 -3.22
CA ILE A 4 -16.75 -3.59 -3.98
C ILE A 4 -16.75 -4.11 -5.44
N ARG A 5 -17.51 -5.16 -5.73
CA ARG A 5 -17.49 -5.85 -7.04
C ARG A 5 -18.55 -5.41 -8.06
N LYS A 6 -19.39 -4.41 -7.76
CA LYS A 6 -20.38 -3.92 -8.72
C LYS A 6 -19.71 -3.01 -9.76
N GLY A 7 -19.30 -3.62 -10.87
CA GLY A 7 -18.76 -2.94 -12.04
C GLY A 7 -17.49 -3.55 -12.64
N LYS A 8 -16.66 -4.26 -11.88
CA LYS A 8 -15.51 -5.01 -12.44
C LYS A 8 -15.97 -6.41 -12.88
N ARG A 9 -15.64 -6.77 -14.12
CA ARG A 9 -15.74 -8.16 -14.61
C ARG A 9 -14.93 -9.04 -13.65
N ILE A 10 -15.59 -10.02 -13.01
CA ILE A 10 -14.87 -11.03 -12.21
C ILE A 10 -14.08 -11.88 -13.20
N MET A 11 -12.77 -11.78 -13.15
CA MET A 11 -11.87 -12.56 -13.99
C MET A 11 -11.78 -13.99 -13.43
N GLY A 12 -11.69 -14.97 -14.32
CA GLY A 12 -11.47 -16.34 -13.91
C GLY A 12 -10.05 -16.56 -13.40
N ASN A 13 -9.83 -17.67 -12.68
CA ASN A 13 -8.51 -18.01 -12.13
C ASN A 13 -7.42 -18.10 -13.20
N GLU A 14 -7.72 -18.60 -14.39
CA GLU A 14 -6.79 -18.70 -15.51
C GLU A 14 -6.40 -17.31 -16.06
N GLU A 15 -7.34 -16.35 -16.10
CA GLU A 15 -7.07 -14.98 -16.51
C GLU A 15 -6.16 -14.30 -15.46
N ASN A 16 -6.45 -14.47 -14.17
CA ASN A 16 -5.65 -13.93 -13.09
C ASN A 16 -4.24 -14.53 -13.07
N LYS A 17 -4.11 -15.83 -13.33
CA LYS A 17 -2.81 -16.50 -13.46
C LYS A 17 -2.02 -15.95 -14.64
N THR A 18 -2.67 -15.75 -15.79
CA THR A 18 -2.02 -15.15 -16.96
C THR A 18 -1.51 -13.75 -16.65
N LEU A 19 -2.30 -12.91 -15.98
CA LEU A 19 -1.87 -11.58 -15.55
C LEU A 19 -0.72 -11.64 -14.55
N TYR A 20 -0.79 -12.56 -13.60
CA TYR A 20 0.28 -12.77 -12.63
C TYR A 20 1.61 -13.10 -13.34
N ASP A 21 1.57 -14.00 -14.32
CA ASP A 21 2.78 -14.38 -15.08
C ASP A 21 3.30 -13.21 -15.93
N ILE A 22 2.43 -12.39 -16.52
CA ILE A 22 2.82 -11.16 -17.24
C ILE A 22 3.52 -10.17 -16.30
N TYR A 23 2.93 -9.88 -15.14
CA TYR A 23 3.49 -8.93 -14.19
C TYR A 23 4.80 -9.42 -13.59
N ARG A 24 4.92 -10.72 -13.30
CA ARG A 24 6.20 -11.32 -12.90
C ARG A 24 7.27 -11.17 -13.98
N GLY A 25 6.91 -11.36 -15.26
CA GLY A 25 7.80 -11.11 -16.38
C GLY A 25 8.30 -9.66 -16.43
N ILE A 26 7.43 -8.68 -16.15
CA ILE A 26 7.82 -7.28 -16.03
C ILE A 26 8.82 -7.09 -14.87
N LEU A 27 8.55 -7.66 -13.69
CA LEU A 27 9.46 -7.57 -12.54
C LEU A 27 10.81 -8.26 -12.82
N CYS A 28 10.80 -9.44 -13.47
CA CYS A 28 11.99 -10.18 -13.86
C CYS A 28 12.91 -9.37 -14.79
N ASN A 29 12.32 -8.62 -15.73
CA ASN A 29 13.09 -7.77 -16.66
C ASN A 29 13.50 -6.42 -16.05
N ASN A 30 13.09 -6.10 -14.82
CA ASN A 30 13.38 -4.83 -14.14
C ASN A 30 13.84 -5.07 -12.69
N GLN A 31 14.76 -6.02 -12.48
CA GLN A 31 15.24 -6.35 -11.14
C GLN A 31 16.16 -5.27 -10.55
N SER A 32 16.95 -4.61 -11.42
CA SER A 32 17.88 -3.56 -11.00
C SER A 32 17.14 -2.26 -10.70
N PHE A 33 17.59 -1.60 -9.64
CA PHE A 33 17.17 -0.24 -9.28
C PHE A 33 18.29 0.76 -9.57
N GLN A 34 17.92 2.01 -9.76
CA GLN A 34 18.88 3.10 -9.81
C GLN A 34 19.74 3.10 -8.55
N LEU A 35 21.03 3.43 -8.67
CA LEU A 35 21.96 3.43 -7.53
C LEU A 35 21.46 4.27 -6.35
N GLY A 36 20.81 5.38 -6.65
CA GLY A 36 20.14 6.23 -5.67
C GLY A 36 21.05 6.83 -4.61
N LYS A 37 20.53 7.83 -3.91
CA LYS A 37 21.21 8.44 -2.77
C LYS A 37 21.03 7.61 -1.51
N GLN A 38 21.99 7.75 -0.59
CA GLN A 38 21.78 7.30 0.77
C GLN A 38 20.79 8.26 1.46
N ALA A 39 19.68 7.72 1.95
CA ALA A 39 18.68 8.46 2.71
C ALA A 39 18.10 7.52 3.76
N GLN A 40 17.61 8.07 4.85
CA GLN A 40 16.97 7.30 5.92
C GLN A 40 15.55 7.80 6.09
N VAL A 41 14.64 6.87 6.35
CA VAL A 41 13.30 7.20 6.84
C VAL A 41 13.43 7.64 8.28
N GLU A 42 12.93 8.82 8.60
CA GLU A 42 12.84 9.31 9.97
C GLU A 42 11.59 8.72 10.64
N TYR A 43 11.72 8.24 11.87
CA TYR A 43 10.60 7.72 12.65
C TYR A 43 10.41 8.55 13.91
N ARG A 44 9.21 9.08 14.14
CA ARG A 44 8.86 9.86 15.32
C ARG A 44 7.86 9.12 16.17
N PHE A 45 8.28 8.80 17.39
CA PHE A 45 7.46 8.08 18.39
C PHE A 45 6.95 9.00 19.50
N ASP A 46 7.39 10.26 19.52
CA ASP A 46 7.16 11.26 20.56
C ASP A 46 6.02 12.25 20.21
N CYS A 47 5.24 11.95 19.18
CA CYS A 47 4.09 12.78 18.84
C CYS A 47 3.05 12.73 19.96
N PRO A 48 2.62 13.89 20.51
CA PRO A 48 1.70 13.94 21.66
C PRO A 48 0.36 13.28 21.41
N GLU A 49 -0.09 13.27 20.14
CA GLU A 49 -1.35 12.67 19.70
C GLU A 49 -1.38 11.14 19.85
N TYR A 50 -0.22 10.50 19.95
CA TYR A 50 -0.16 9.04 20.14
C TYR A 50 -0.69 8.59 21.49
N ALA A 51 -0.64 9.45 22.51
CA ALA A 51 -1.25 9.16 23.80
C ALA A 51 -2.78 9.08 23.66
N GLU A 52 -3.39 10.05 23.00
CA GLU A 52 -4.82 10.07 22.71
C GLU A 52 -5.25 8.89 21.83
N LEU A 53 -4.49 8.60 20.77
CA LEU A 53 -4.76 7.49 19.85
C LEU A 53 -4.78 6.14 20.60
N LYS A 54 -3.81 5.92 21.50
CA LYS A 54 -3.72 4.70 22.32
C LYS A 54 -4.91 4.56 23.27
N GLU A 55 -5.26 5.63 23.95
CA GLU A 55 -6.34 5.63 24.95
C GLU A 55 -7.72 5.49 24.29
N LYS A 56 -8.03 6.37 23.32
CA LYS A 56 -9.33 6.42 22.64
C LYS A 56 -9.71 5.12 21.96
N TYR A 57 -8.71 4.43 21.37
CA TYR A 57 -8.95 3.19 20.61
C TYR A 57 -8.42 1.93 21.29
N HIS A 58 -8.01 2.00 22.55
CA HIS A 58 -7.56 0.86 23.36
C HIS A 58 -6.46 0.02 22.69
N LEU A 59 -5.49 0.68 22.02
CA LEU A 59 -4.51 -0.01 21.17
C LEU A 59 -3.67 -1.04 21.93
N ASN A 60 -3.30 -0.77 23.19
CA ASN A 60 -2.55 -1.70 24.02
C ASN A 60 -3.31 -3.01 24.29
N GLU A 61 -4.63 -2.91 24.53
CA GLU A 61 -5.47 -4.08 24.79
C GLU A 61 -5.64 -4.92 23.52
N ILE A 62 -5.82 -4.28 22.36
CA ILE A 62 -5.95 -4.95 21.07
C ILE A 62 -4.64 -5.61 20.68
N ALA A 63 -3.52 -4.93 20.83
CA ALA A 63 -2.19 -5.45 20.51
C ALA A 63 -1.81 -6.64 21.41
N GLY A 64 -2.17 -6.59 22.72
CA GLY A 64 -1.87 -7.65 23.68
C GLY A 64 -0.38 -7.88 23.87
N ASN A 65 0.02 -9.12 24.17
CA ASN A 65 1.42 -9.53 24.32
C ASN A 65 1.93 -10.20 23.04
N GLY A 66 3.24 -10.07 22.74
CA GLY A 66 3.85 -10.75 21.60
C GLY A 66 4.94 -9.93 20.92
N THR A 67 5.32 -10.33 19.71
CA THR A 67 6.26 -9.62 18.85
C THR A 67 5.59 -8.41 18.17
N GLU A 68 6.39 -7.56 17.54
CA GLU A 68 5.87 -6.41 16.78
C GLU A 68 4.93 -6.87 15.65
N LEU A 69 5.24 -7.97 14.98
CA LEU A 69 4.39 -8.54 13.95
C LEU A 69 3.05 -9.03 14.52
N GLU A 70 3.06 -9.75 15.64
CA GLU A 70 1.84 -10.24 16.27
C GLU A 70 0.94 -9.09 16.76
N HIS A 71 1.52 -8.04 17.35
CA HIS A 71 0.80 -6.82 17.73
C HIS A 71 0.13 -6.19 16.51
N SER A 72 0.90 -5.99 15.43
CA SER A 72 0.44 -5.31 14.23
C SER A 72 -0.61 -6.13 13.46
N VAL A 73 -0.50 -7.45 13.44
CA VAL A 73 -1.52 -8.34 12.86
C VAL A 73 -2.82 -8.29 13.65
N ARG A 74 -2.79 -8.20 14.99
CA ARG A 74 -4.00 -8.02 15.79
C ARG A 74 -4.66 -6.67 15.55
N LEU A 75 -3.86 -5.59 15.43
CA LEU A 75 -4.37 -4.28 15.01
C LEU A 75 -5.00 -4.33 13.63
N LEU A 76 -4.33 -4.95 12.66
CA LEU A 76 -4.85 -5.16 11.31
C LEU A 76 -6.22 -5.87 11.33
N LYS A 77 -6.30 -7.01 12.01
CA LYS A 77 -7.55 -7.80 12.16
C LYS A 77 -8.69 -7.01 12.79
N TYR A 78 -8.36 -6.13 13.73
CA TYR A 78 -9.36 -5.32 14.43
C TYR A 78 -9.83 -4.12 13.59
N LEU A 79 -8.91 -3.44 12.92
CA LEU A 79 -9.18 -2.19 12.20
C LEU A 79 -9.76 -2.44 10.81
N ALA A 80 -9.13 -3.30 10.01
CA ALA A 80 -9.46 -3.45 8.60
C ALA A 80 -10.94 -3.75 8.30
N PRO A 81 -11.64 -4.64 9.06
CA PRO A 81 -13.05 -4.91 8.82
C PRO A 81 -13.99 -3.73 9.14
N LYS A 82 -13.53 -2.77 9.94
CA LYS A 82 -14.33 -1.60 10.35
C LYS A 82 -14.21 -0.43 9.39
N LEU A 83 -13.19 -0.45 8.54
CA LEU A 83 -12.88 0.64 7.61
C LEU A 83 -13.45 0.33 6.23
N THR A 84 -14.53 0.99 5.83
CA THR A 84 -15.08 0.89 4.48
C THR A 84 -14.07 1.42 3.47
N HIS A 85 -13.95 0.78 2.30
CA HIS A 85 -13.04 1.23 1.23
C HIS A 85 -13.76 2.07 0.19
N SER A 86 -13.15 3.23 -0.15
CA SER A 86 -13.52 4.06 -1.29
C SER A 86 -12.26 4.49 -2.03
N ALA A 87 -12.08 4.00 -3.25
CA ALA A 87 -10.91 4.34 -4.07
C ALA A 87 -10.83 5.84 -4.43
N TRP A 88 -11.98 6.51 -4.48
CA TRP A 88 -12.14 7.91 -4.90
C TRP A 88 -12.45 8.85 -3.73
N TYR A 89 -12.05 8.47 -2.52
CA TYR A 89 -12.15 9.36 -1.36
C TYR A 89 -11.39 10.66 -1.60
N ASP A 90 -12.03 11.79 -1.34
CA ASP A 90 -11.53 13.14 -1.66
C ASP A 90 -10.57 13.72 -0.62
N ASN A 91 -10.20 12.95 0.40
CA ASN A 91 -9.35 13.38 1.52
C ASN A 91 -9.94 14.60 2.27
N SER A 92 -11.24 14.56 2.53
CA SER A 92 -12.00 15.65 3.18
C SER A 92 -11.60 15.90 4.63
N VAL A 93 -10.97 14.93 5.30
CA VAL A 93 -10.41 15.11 6.65
C VAL A 93 -8.89 15.00 6.64
N PRO A 94 -8.18 15.55 7.66
CA PRO A 94 -6.72 15.42 7.76
C PRO A 94 -6.27 13.96 7.72
N CYS A 95 -5.20 13.69 6.96
CA CYS A 95 -4.65 12.34 6.85
C CYS A 95 -3.80 12.00 8.09
N ASN A 96 -4.48 11.67 9.18
CA ASN A 96 -3.91 11.15 10.42
C ASN A 96 -4.87 10.16 11.09
N GLY A 97 -4.34 9.32 11.96
CA GLY A 97 -5.07 8.21 12.57
C GLY A 97 -6.30 8.65 13.36
N LEU A 98 -6.22 9.75 14.12
CA LEU A 98 -7.36 10.25 14.91
C LEU A 98 -8.51 10.70 14.01
N ALA A 99 -8.25 11.62 13.10
CA ALA A 99 -9.28 12.19 12.22
C ALA A 99 -9.89 11.12 11.28
N LEU A 100 -9.06 10.22 10.74
CA LEU A 100 -9.51 9.17 9.83
C LEU A 100 -10.33 8.08 10.55
N LEU A 101 -9.94 7.68 11.77
CA LEU A 101 -10.71 6.74 12.56
C LEU A 101 -12.03 7.33 13.01
N GLU A 102 -12.05 8.56 13.49
CA GLU A 102 -13.28 9.26 13.86
C GLU A 102 -14.25 9.32 12.68
N TYR A 103 -13.79 9.85 11.53
CA TYR A 103 -14.57 9.92 10.29
C TYR A 103 -15.14 8.56 9.85
N SER A 104 -14.33 7.49 9.90
CA SER A 104 -14.75 6.17 9.41
C SER A 104 -15.63 5.41 10.39
N LEU A 105 -15.46 5.62 11.70
CA LEU A 105 -16.21 4.87 12.72
C LEU A 105 -17.53 5.55 13.09
N GLU A 106 -17.61 6.88 13.04
CA GLU A 106 -18.84 7.63 13.26
C GLU A 106 -19.85 7.43 12.13
N GLN A 107 -19.36 7.29 10.90
CA GLN A 107 -20.17 7.09 9.71
C GLN A 107 -19.63 5.92 8.89
N PRO A 108 -20.01 4.67 9.23
CA PRO A 108 -19.46 3.46 8.59
C PRO A 108 -19.67 3.37 7.07
N GLU A 109 -20.61 4.13 6.52
CA GLU A 109 -20.81 4.28 5.07
C GLU A 109 -19.75 5.14 4.41
N HIS A 110 -19.03 5.96 5.15
CA HIS A 110 -17.95 6.77 4.66
C HIS A 110 -16.70 5.90 4.41
N GLY A 111 -16.40 5.72 3.15
CA GLY A 111 -15.22 4.97 2.74
C GLY A 111 -13.99 5.88 2.62
N ILE A 112 -12.83 5.35 3.00
CA ILE A 112 -11.52 5.94 2.81
C ILE A 112 -10.66 5.05 1.91
N ASN A 113 -9.65 5.62 1.24
CA ASN A 113 -8.82 4.87 0.30
C ASN A 113 -7.66 4.11 1.01
N CYS A 114 -6.89 3.35 0.22
CA CYS A 114 -5.77 2.54 0.72
C CYS A 114 -4.70 3.38 1.43
N LEU A 115 -4.43 4.61 0.94
CA LEU A 115 -3.46 5.53 1.56
C LEU A 115 -3.85 5.91 2.99
N ASN A 116 -5.14 6.20 3.20
CA ASN A 116 -5.67 6.58 4.50
C ASN A 116 -5.74 5.39 5.46
N LYS A 117 -6.15 4.21 4.98
CA LYS A 117 -6.15 3.00 5.79
C LYS A 117 -4.76 2.60 6.26
N SER A 118 -3.78 2.71 5.35
CA SER A 118 -2.37 2.45 5.69
C SER A 118 -1.84 3.48 6.68
N LYS A 119 -2.29 4.74 6.61
CA LYS A 119 -1.93 5.77 7.60
C LYS A 119 -2.46 5.45 8.99
N ILE A 120 -3.69 4.97 9.09
CA ILE A 120 -4.25 4.53 10.37
C ILE A 120 -3.40 3.41 10.99
N LEU A 121 -3.09 2.37 10.22
CA LEU A 121 -2.31 1.24 10.75
C LEU A 121 -0.87 1.67 11.10
N GLU A 122 -0.22 2.48 10.26
CA GLU A 122 1.11 3.05 10.53
C GLU A 122 1.12 3.78 11.87
N GLU A 123 0.21 4.74 12.09
CA GLU A 123 0.20 5.54 13.31
C GLU A 123 -0.19 4.74 14.55
N CYS A 124 -1.08 3.76 14.42
CA CYS A 124 -1.37 2.83 15.51
C CYS A 124 -0.13 2.03 15.93
N CYS A 125 0.67 1.57 14.96
CA CYS A 125 1.94 0.88 15.24
C CYS A 125 2.97 1.82 15.86
N LEU A 126 3.18 3.03 15.30
CA LEU A 126 4.10 4.04 15.85
C LEU A 126 3.71 4.42 17.28
N ALA A 127 2.42 4.59 17.57
CA ALA A 127 1.92 4.88 18.91
C ALA A 127 2.30 3.78 19.93
N LEU A 128 2.45 2.53 19.48
CA LEU A 128 2.92 1.40 20.31
C LEU A 128 4.45 1.24 20.32
N GLY A 129 5.20 2.15 19.71
CA GLY A 129 6.66 2.08 19.62
C GLY A 129 7.17 1.07 18.58
N ILE A 130 6.33 0.64 17.65
CA ILE A 130 6.68 -0.26 16.57
C ILE A 130 7.08 0.59 15.36
N TYR A 131 8.26 0.35 14.79
CA TYR A 131 8.65 0.96 13.53
C TYR A 131 7.68 0.57 12.44
N ALA A 132 7.02 1.55 11.86
CA ALA A 132 6.04 1.36 10.79
C ALA A 132 6.18 2.47 9.75
N ARG A 133 5.90 2.14 8.49
CA ARG A 133 5.95 3.09 7.38
C ARG A 133 4.91 2.77 6.33
N ARG A 134 4.36 3.78 5.68
CA ARG A 134 3.54 3.60 4.49
C ARG A 134 4.42 3.40 3.27
N VAL A 135 4.02 2.47 2.41
CA VAL A 135 4.65 2.25 1.13
C VAL A 135 3.61 2.29 0.03
N ARG A 136 3.80 3.19 -0.93
CA ARG A 136 3.04 3.20 -2.18
C ARG A 136 3.69 2.23 -3.16
N MET A 137 2.89 1.37 -3.70
CA MET A 137 3.24 0.45 -4.78
C MET A 137 2.65 0.98 -6.09
N LEU A 138 3.46 1.12 -7.11
CA LEU A 138 3.11 1.76 -8.36
C LEU A 138 3.36 0.83 -9.55
N PRO A 139 2.39 0.69 -10.48
CA PRO A 139 2.51 -0.21 -11.62
C PRO A 139 3.49 0.34 -12.67
N TYR A 140 3.98 -0.56 -13.53
CA TYR A 140 4.78 -0.21 -14.70
C TYR A 140 3.99 0.68 -15.68
N SER A 141 2.76 0.29 -15.99
CA SER A 141 1.94 0.98 -16.98
C SER A 141 1.35 2.29 -16.41
N PRO A 142 1.52 3.43 -17.10
CA PRO A 142 0.82 4.67 -16.74
C PRO A 142 -0.67 4.62 -17.09
N PHE A 143 -1.09 3.67 -17.92
CA PHE A 143 -2.48 3.49 -18.36
C PHE A 143 -3.31 2.62 -17.41
N ASP A 144 -2.74 2.27 -16.26
CA ASP A 144 -3.47 1.71 -15.15
C ASP A 144 -3.88 2.83 -14.19
N SER A 145 -5.18 3.00 -13.95
CA SER A 145 -5.68 4.04 -13.04
C SER A 145 -5.37 3.74 -11.59
N ASP A 146 -5.07 2.48 -11.28
CA ASP A 146 -4.93 1.96 -9.94
C ASP A 146 -3.45 1.96 -9.47
N CYS A 147 -3.29 2.13 -8.19
CA CYS A 147 -2.04 1.93 -7.44
C CYS A 147 -2.44 1.49 -6.05
N HIS A 148 -1.51 1.01 -5.25
CA HIS A 148 -1.85 0.54 -3.91
C HIS A 148 -0.93 1.12 -2.85
N VAL A 149 -1.44 1.24 -1.63
CA VAL A 149 -0.67 1.68 -0.47
C VAL A 149 -0.88 0.70 0.66
N VAL A 150 0.21 0.26 1.26
CA VAL A 150 0.23 -0.67 2.38
C VAL A 150 1.10 -0.13 3.51
N THR A 151 1.08 -0.81 4.63
CA THR A 151 1.97 -0.55 5.77
C THR A 151 3.03 -1.64 5.85
N GLU A 152 4.29 -1.26 6.03
CA GLU A 152 5.34 -2.17 6.48
C GLU A 152 5.69 -1.89 7.93
N ILE A 153 5.83 -2.93 8.72
CA ILE A 153 6.34 -2.86 10.10
C ILE A 153 7.67 -3.60 10.21
N PHE A 154 8.55 -3.15 11.10
CA PHE A 154 9.79 -3.86 11.39
C PHE A 154 9.61 -4.74 12.63
N ASP A 155 9.78 -6.04 12.47
CA ASP A 155 9.80 -6.99 13.58
C ASP A 155 11.25 -7.24 14.00
N ARG A 156 11.58 -6.85 15.25
CA ARG A 156 12.93 -6.98 15.80
C ARG A 156 13.33 -8.43 16.03
N THR A 157 12.37 -9.30 16.31
CA THR A 157 12.61 -10.74 16.51
C THR A 157 13.00 -11.42 15.21
N LEU A 158 12.32 -11.05 14.11
CA LEU A 158 12.63 -11.53 12.77
C LEU A 158 13.80 -10.77 12.12
N GLY A 159 14.11 -9.56 12.60
CA GLY A 159 15.13 -8.68 12.04
C GLY A 159 14.80 -8.18 10.63
N LYS A 160 13.50 -8.03 10.32
CA LYS A 160 13.05 -7.70 8.95
C LYS A 160 11.77 -6.87 8.92
N TRP A 161 11.53 -6.26 7.78
CA TRP A 161 10.26 -5.63 7.45
C TRP A 161 9.21 -6.68 7.09
N CYS A 162 7.95 -6.42 7.45
CA CYS A 162 6.79 -7.26 7.18
C CYS A 162 5.67 -6.40 6.60
N MET A 163 5.14 -6.77 5.44
CA MET A 163 4.05 -6.05 4.78
C MET A 163 2.70 -6.45 5.35
N LEU A 164 1.88 -5.45 5.68
CA LEU A 164 0.50 -5.59 6.14
C LEU A 164 -0.42 -4.70 5.29
N ASP A 165 -1.52 -5.24 4.80
CA ASP A 165 -2.48 -4.51 3.98
C ASP A 165 -3.83 -4.30 4.70
N PRO A 166 -4.08 -3.09 5.24
CA PRO A 166 -5.34 -2.80 5.91
C PRO A 166 -6.53 -2.60 4.96
N THR A 167 -6.29 -2.57 3.65
CA THR A 167 -7.37 -2.50 2.67
C THR A 167 -8.02 -3.86 2.44
N THR A 168 -7.19 -4.89 2.36
CA THR A 168 -7.62 -6.26 2.06
C THR A 168 -7.61 -7.17 3.29
N ASN A 169 -7.18 -6.66 4.44
CA ASN A 169 -7.03 -7.40 5.70
C ASN A 169 -6.12 -8.62 5.55
N GLY A 170 -4.88 -8.39 5.09
CA GLY A 170 -3.96 -9.52 4.88
C GLY A 170 -2.52 -9.11 4.68
N TYR A 171 -1.71 -10.05 4.24
CA TYR A 171 -0.28 -9.92 4.03
C TYR A 171 0.23 -10.95 3.02
N LEU A 172 1.43 -10.71 2.49
CA LEU A 172 2.10 -11.65 1.59
C LEU A 172 3.00 -12.61 2.39
N VAL A 173 2.99 -13.89 2.02
CA VAL A 173 3.83 -14.93 2.62
C VAL A 173 4.58 -15.73 1.58
N ASP A 174 5.68 -16.37 2.02
CA ASP A 174 6.39 -17.37 1.25
C ASP A 174 5.83 -18.79 1.48
N GLU A 175 6.51 -19.80 0.92
CA GLU A 175 6.14 -21.22 1.03
C GLU A 175 6.19 -21.78 2.46
N THR A 176 6.88 -21.10 3.38
CA THR A 176 6.94 -21.47 4.80
C THR A 176 5.86 -20.80 5.64
N GLY A 177 5.10 -19.84 5.05
CA GLY A 177 4.15 -18.99 5.75
C GLY A 177 4.78 -17.78 6.42
N SER A 178 6.07 -17.51 6.17
CA SER A 178 6.75 -16.32 6.68
C SER A 178 6.26 -15.06 5.98
N VAL A 179 5.88 -14.04 6.77
CA VAL A 179 5.43 -12.75 6.22
C VAL A 179 6.58 -12.05 5.52
N LEU A 180 6.34 -11.60 4.30
CA LEU A 180 7.32 -10.95 3.44
C LEU A 180 7.27 -9.43 3.55
N SER A 181 8.43 -8.79 3.38
CA SER A 181 8.48 -7.37 2.98
C SER A 181 8.11 -7.22 1.50
N LEU A 182 7.81 -6.00 1.07
CA LEU A 182 7.53 -5.72 -0.33
C LEU A 182 8.73 -6.01 -1.25
N LEU A 183 9.94 -5.76 -0.78
CA LEU A 183 11.16 -6.08 -1.55
C LEU A 183 11.37 -7.58 -1.67
N GLU A 184 11.21 -8.36 -0.60
CA GLU A 184 11.29 -9.83 -0.64
C GLU A 184 10.22 -10.40 -1.56
N ALA A 185 8.97 -9.91 -1.46
CA ALA A 185 7.89 -10.35 -2.34
C ALA A 185 8.18 -10.04 -3.81
N ARG A 186 8.66 -8.84 -4.10
CA ARG A 186 9.05 -8.42 -5.46
C ARG A 186 10.16 -9.29 -6.03
N GLU A 187 11.21 -9.52 -5.26
CA GLU A 187 12.35 -10.35 -5.67
C GLU A 187 11.92 -11.80 -5.94
N ARG A 188 11.18 -12.40 -5.00
CA ARG A 188 10.66 -13.76 -5.17
C ARG A 188 9.76 -13.89 -6.39
N MET A 189 8.84 -12.96 -6.61
CA MET A 189 7.99 -12.95 -7.79
C MET A 189 8.80 -12.83 -9.08
N ALA A 190 9.83 -11.97 -9.11
CA ALA A 190 10.72 -11.82 -10.27
C ALA A 190 11.49 -13.10 -10.58
N GLN A 191 11.87 -13.87 -9.56
CA GLN A 191 12.62 -15.13 -9.67
C GLN A 191 11.73 -16.37 -9.78
N ALA A 192 10.43 -16.21 -9.99
CA ALA A 192 9.47 -17.31 -10.03
C ALA A 192 9.33 -18.09 -8.70
N GLY A 193 9.74 -17.49 -7.58
CA GLY A 193 9.52 -18.05 -6.24
C GLY A 193 8.07 -18.01 -5.82
N PHE A 194 7.74 -18.78 -4.80
CA PHE A 194 6.40 -18.83 -4.23
C PHE A 194 6.11 -17.55 -3.42
N VAL A 195 5.01 -16.90 -3.75
CA VAL A 195 4.42 -15.79 -2.97
C VAL A 195 2.91 -15.92 -3.06
N THR A 196 2.23 -15.85 -1.93
CA THR A 196 0.77 -15.81 -1.90
C THR A 196 0.26 -14.77 -0.93
N PHE A 197 -0.94 -14.28 -1.19
CA PHE A 197 -1.67 -13.39 -0.28
C PHE A 197 -2.46 -14.24 0.72
N CYS A 198 -2.29 -13.94 2.01
CA CYS A 198 -3.04 -14.57 3.10
C CYS A 198 -3.92 -13.53 3.79
N ARG A 199 -5.16 -13.89 4.07
CA ARG A 199 -6.05 -13.07 4.89
C ARG A 199 -5.72 -13.23 6.36
N ALA A 200 -5.67 -12.12 7.06
CA ALA A 200 -5.30 -12.13 8.48
C ALA A 200 -6.36 -12.80 9.37
N ASP A 201 -7.61 -12.82 8.96
CA ASP A 201 -8.76 -13.39 9.69
C ASP A 201 -9.07 -14.87 9.29
N GLU A 202 -8.34 -15.44 8.32
CA GLU A 202 -8.49 -16.83 7.92
C GLU A 202 -7.38 -17.70 8.53
N THR A 203 -7.72 -18.95 8.86
CA THR A 203 -6.72 -19.97 9.25
C THR A 203 -6.24 -20.67 8.01
N VAL A 204 -4.94 -20.61 7.77
CA VAL A 204 -4.30 -21.26 6.62
C VAL A 204 -3.91 -22.70 7.01
N GLN A 205 -4.42 -23.68 6.25
CA GLN A 205 -4.04 -25.10 6.37
C GLN A 205 -3.10 -25.54 5.24
N ASP A 206 -3.34 -25.05 4.04
CA ASP A 206 -2.54 -25.31 2.84
C ASP A 206 -2.30 -24.01 2.06
N LEU A 207 -1.04 -23.59 1.97
CA LEU A 207 -0.65 -22.38 1.26
C LEU A 207 -0.84 -22.50 -0.28
N HIS A 208 -0.78 -23.71 -0.84
CA HIS A 208 -1.02 -23.89 -2.28
C HIS A 208 -2.50 -23.73 -2.63
N GLU A 209 -3.41 -24.19 -1.77
CA GLU A 209 -4.84 -23.94 -1.95
C GLU A 209 -5.15 -22.44 -1.80
N VAL A 210 -4.54 -21.78 -0.82
CA VAL A 210 -4.65 -20.32 -0.65
C VAL A 210 -4.13 -19.59 -1.89
N ALA A 211 -2.99 -19.99 -2.45
CA ALA A 211 -2.45 -19.37 -3.66
C ALA A 211 -3.36 -19.48 -4.87
N GLN A 212 -4.08 -20.58 -5.01
CA GLN A 212 -5.10 -20.74 -6.06
C GLN A 212 -6.33 -19.86 -5.80
N LYS A 213 -6.80 -19.83 -4.55
CA LYS A 213 -7.97 -19.01 -4.13
C LYS A 213 -7.70 -17.51 -4.27
N GLU A 214 -6.52 -17.06 -3.87
CA GLU A 214 -6.14 -15.64 -3.79
C GLU A 214 -5.28 -15.19 -5.00
N MET A 215 -5.35 -15.87 -6.13
CA MET A 215 -4.58 -15.57 -7.35
C MET A 215 -4.85 -14.15 -7.87
N GLU A 216 -6.08 -13.64 -7.72
CA GLU A 216 -6.42 -12.25 -8.06
C GLU A 216 -5.56 -11.25 -7.28
N TRP A 217 -5.39 -11.46 -5.96
CA TRP A 217 -4.55 -10.59 -5.12
C TRP A 217 -3.07 -10.75 -5.42
N SER A 218 -2.61 -11.99 -5.68
CA SER A 218 -1.22 -12.22 -6.10
C SER A 218 -0.89 -11.48 -7.40
N ALA A 219 -1.79 -11.50 -8.38
CA ALA A 219 -1.64 -10.73 -9.62
C ALA A 219 -1.69 -9.22 -9.37
N TYR A 220 -2.57 -8.76 -8.49
CA TYR A 220 -2.71 -7.36 -8.12
C TYR A 220 -1.45 -6.81 -7.45
N PHE A 221 -0.86 -7.56 -6.52
CA PHE A 221 0.40 -7.17 -5.89
C PHE A 221 1.56 -7.19 -6.89
N ALA A 222 1.69 -8.24 -7.71
CA ALA A 222 2.73 -8.31 -8.74
C ALA A 222 2.68 -7.12 -9.70
N LYS A 223 1.49 -6.69 -10.10
CA LYS A 223 1.26 -5.50 -10.93
C LYS A 223 1.83 -4.23 -10.28
N ASN A 224 1.56 -4.04 -9.00
CA ASN A 224 1.86 -2.80 -8.29
C ASN A 224 3.28 -2.76 -7.69
N LEU A 225 3.99 -3.89 -7.62
CA LEU A 225 5.35 -3.97 -7.08
C LEU A 225 6.45 -3.45 -8.03
N PHE A 226 6.10 -2.75 -9.10
CA PHE A 226 7.11 -2.29 -10.06
C PHE A 226 8.00 -1.19 -9.48
N ARG A 227 7.42 -0.15 -8.88
CA ARG A 227 8.11 0.98 -8.25
C ARG A 227 7.54 1.23 -6.87
N LEU A 228 8.40 1.65 -5.92
CA LEU A 228 7.98 1.93 -4.55
C LEU A 228 8.23 3.40 -4.21
N GLN A 229 7.34 3.98 -3.39
CA GLN A 229 7.54 5.27 -2.72
C GLN A 229 7.24 5.11 -1.24
N ILE A 230 8.09 5.68 -0.39
CA ILE A 230 8.00 5.57 1.07
C ILE A 230 7.94 6.97 1.66
N ASP A 231 7.15 7.19 2.70
CA ASP A 231 7.19 8.45 3.44
C ASP A 231 8.61 8.72 3.95
N ALA A 232 9.14 9.90 3.70
CA ALA A 232 10.47 10.29 4.20
C ALA A 232 10.50 10.41 5.73
N VAL A 233 9.34 10.70 6.33
CA VAL A 233 9.14 10.79 7.77
C VAL A 233 7.87 10.04 8.13
N SER A 234 8.00 8.99 8.92
CA SER A 234 6.88 8.26 9.52
C SER A 234 6.56 8.88 10.89
N GLN A 235 5.43 9.58 10.96
CA GLN A 235 5.00 10.35 12.13
C GLN A 235 3.47 10.50 12.15
N PHE A 236 2.92 11.14 13.18
CA PHE A 236 1.54 11.59 13.16
C PHE A 236 1.31 12.65 12.08
N GLY A 237 0.27 12.49 11.25
CA GLY A 237 0.01 13.33 10.08
C GLY A 237 0.98 13.09 8.93
N GLU A 238 1.01 14.01 7.98
CA GLU A 238 1.80 13.90 6.76
C GLU A 238 2.79 15.05 6.58
N THR A 239 3.98 14.74 6.06
CA THR A 239 4.95 15.76 5.62
C THR A 239 4.86 16.07 4.13
N GLY A 240 4.18 15.22 3.36
CA GLY A 240 4.11 15.30 1.89
C GLY A 240 5.43 15.00 1.18
N LYS A 241 6.45 14.52 1.90
CA LYS A 241 7.76 14.16 1.34
C LYS A 241 7.86 12.66 1.15
N TRP A 242 8.27 12.24 -0.03
CA TRP A 242 8.40 10.85 -0.43
C TRP A 242 9.82 10.53 -0.86
N LEU A 243 10.24 9.31 -0.58
CA LEU A 243 11.48 8.71 -1.06
C LEU A 243 11.11 7.69 -2.15
N ASP A 244 11.71 7.83 -3.32
CA ASP A 244 11.43 6.98 -4.48
C ASP A 244 12.48 5.87 -4.63
N VAL A 245 12.03 4.63 -4.84
CA VAL A 245 12.85 3.49 -5.25
C VAL A 245 12.48 3.17 -6.69
N ILE A 246 13.35 3.56 -7.60
CA ILE A 246 13.06 3.61 -9.04
C ILE A 246 13.84 2.50 -9.76
N PRO A 247 13.16 1.63 -10.54
CA PRO A 247 13.86 0.70 -11.42
C PRO A 247 14.79 1.41 -12.40
N GLU A 248 15.90 0.75 -12.74
CA GLU A 248 16.87 1.26 -13.70
C GLU A 248 16.19 1.55 -15.04
N HIS A 249 16.61 2.63 -15.72
CA HIS A 249 16.06 3.08 -17.01
C HIS A 249 14.59 3.51 -17.02
N PHE A 250 13.93 3.67 -15.86
CA PHE A 250 12.56 4.14 -15.77
C PHE A 250 12.46 5.65 -15.54
N SER A 251 11.65 6.35 -16.34
CA SER A 251 11.36 7.78 -16.18
C SER A 251 10.05 8.00 -15.44
N VAL A 252 10.17 8.50 -14.23
CA VAL A 252 9.00 8.85 -13.39
C VAL A 252 8.25 10.03 -13.97
N ARG A 253 8.94 11.02 -14.53
CA ARG A 253 8.33 12.18 -15.17
C ARG A 253 7.44 11.78 -16.35
N GLN A 254 7.97 10.96 -17.27
CA GLN A 254 7.20 10.51 -18.43
C GLN A 254 5.98 9.69 -17.99
N TRP A 255 6.18 8.80 -17.03
CA TRP A 255 5.10 7.98 -16.47
C TRP A 255 4.00 8.83 -15.82
N SER A 256 4.39 9.82 -14.99
CA SER A 256 3.44 10.69 -14.29
C SER A 256 2.63 11.54 -15.26
N LYS A 257 3.27 12.07 -16.30
CA LYS A 257 2.59 12.82 -17.36
C LYS A 257 1.57 11.93 -18.09
N ALA A 258 2.02 10.78 -18.59
CA ALA A 258 1.14 9.86 -19.32
C ALA A 258 -0.04 9.37 -18.46
N LYS A 259 0.19 9.09 -17.17
CA LYS A 259 -0.87 8.71 -16.24
C LYS A 259 -1.90 9.82 -16.03
N ALA A 260 -1.45 11.05 -15.87
CA ALA A 260 -2.36 12.20 -15.67
C ALA A 260 -3.18 12.49 -16.92
N GLU A 261 -2.58 12.46 -18.11
CA GLU A 261 -3.27 12.59 -19.40
C GLU A 261 -4.29 11.44 -19.62
N TYR A 262 -3.91 10.21 -19.31
CA TYR A 262 -4.81 9.06 -19.39
C TYR A 262 -6.02 9.22 -18.46
N ARG A 263 -5.82 9.66 -17.22
CA ARG A 263 -6.92 9.91 -16.27
C ARG A 263 -7.90 10.99 -16.76
N ILE A 264 -7.41 12.05 -17.40
CA ILE A 264 -8.27 13.05 -18.02
C ILE A 264 -9.12 12.42 -19.12
N THR A 265 -8.51 11.61 -19.98
CA THR A 265 -9.19 10.91 -21.07
C THR A 265 -10.26 9.95 -20.54
N MET A 266 -9.98 9.26 -19.43
CA MET A 266 -10.88 8.28 -18.83
C MET A 266 -11.92 8.89 -17.87
N ALA A 267 -11.79 10.15 -17.47
CA ALA A 267 -12.68 10.75 -16.48
C ALA A 267 -14.19 10.64 -16.84
N PRO A 268 -14.63 10.82 -18.11
CA PRO A 268 -16.03 10.60 -18.45
C PRO A 268 -16.51 9.15 -18.29
N GLU A 269 -15.62 8.18 -18.47
CA GLU A 269 -15.93 6.77 -18.27
C GLU A 269 -15.99 6.41 -16.78
N TYR A 270 -15.03 6.90 -16.00
CA TYR A 270 -15.05 6.72 -14.53
C TYR A 270 -16.32 7.29 -13.90
N ALA A 271 -16.81 8.44 -14.40
CA ALA A 271 -18.07 9.03 -13.92
C ALA A 271 -19.29 8.13 -14.13
N LYS A 272 -19.22 7.19 -15.09
CA LYS A 272 -20.30 6.22 -15.36
C LYS A 272 -20.13 4.91 -14.63
N THR A 273 -18.87 4.48 -14.44
CA THR A 273 -18.58 3.09 -14.02
C THR A 273 -18.02 2.99 -12.60
N GLU A 274 -17.41 4.05 -12.07
CA GLU A 274 -16.75 4.02 -10.78
C GLU A 274 -17.61 4.65 -9.70
N ASN A 275 -17.91 3.87 -8.67
CA ASN A 275 -18.68 4.36 -7.53
C ASN A 275 -17.86 5.39 -6.74
N GLY A 276 -18.49 6.53 -6.44
CA GLY A 276 -17.87 7.63 -5.69
C GLY A 276 -16.95 8.53 -6.54
N PHE A 277 -16.83 8.32 -7.86
CA PHE A 277 -16.10 9.22 -8.73
C PHE A 277 -16.95 10.45 -9.09
N GLU A 278 -16.52 11.62 -8.66
CA GLU A 278 -17.15 12.92 -8.96
C GLU A 278 -16.26 13.69 -9.95
N ILE A 279 -16.69 13.75 -11.22
CA ILE A 279 -15.87 14.34 -12.30
C ILE A 279 -15.52 15.79 -12.05
N GLU A 280 -16.45 16.58 -11.49
CA GLU A 280 -16.24 17.99 -11.20
C GLU A 280 -15.14 18.21 -10.14
N LYS A 281 -14.96 17.28 -9.22
CA LYS A 281 -13.91 17.32 -8.20
C LYS A 281 -12.59 16.75 -8.72
N MET A 282 -12.64 15.67 -9.48
CA MET A 282 -11.44 14.89 -9.86
C MET A 282 -10.73 15.46 -11.10
N LEU A 283 -11.47 15.95 -12.09
CA LEU A 283 -10.89 16.45 -13.34
C LEU A 283 -9.91 17.62 -13.13
N PRO A 284 -10.19 18.62 -12.28
CA PRO A 284 -9.22 19.69 -11.99
C PRO A 284 -7.93 19.16 -11.37
N LEU A 285 -7.99 18.10 -10.53
CA LEU A 285 -6.81 17.47 -9.94
C LEU A 285 -5.96 16.78 -10.99
N PHE A 286 -6.57 16.09 -11.96
CA PHE A 286 -5.85 15.46 -13.06
C PHE A 286 -5.19 16.50 -13.98
N GLN A 287 -5.88 17.61 -14.27
CA GLN A 287 -5.32 18.73 -15.05
C GLN A 287 -4.13 19.39 -14.34
N LYS A 288 -4.23 19.56 -13.02
CA LYS A 288 -3.12 20.05 -12.19
C LYS A 288 -1.94 19.09 -12.27
N ALA A 289 -2.16 17.78 -12.13
CA ALA A 289 -1.12 16.76 -12.20
C ALA A 289 -0.37 16.74 -13.56
N VAL A 290 -1.04 17.00 -14.68
CA VAL A 290 -0.37 17.17 -15.99
C VAL A 290 0.59 18.35 -15.96
N LYS A 291 0.15 19.51 -15.48
CA LYS A 291 1.00 20.72 -15.39
C LYS A 291 2.20 20.50 -14.46
N GLU A 292 1.98 19.86 -13.34
CA GLU A 292 3.05 19.49 -12.41
C GLU A 292 4.06 18.53 -13.05
N ALA A 293 3.59 17.52 -13.78
CA ALA A 293 4.46 16.58 -14.47
C ALA A 293 5.25 17.22 -15.64
N GLU A 294 4.72 18.24 -16.31
CA GLU A 294 5.43 18.98 -17.36
C GLU A 294 6.65 19.74 -16.82
N THR A 295 6.57 20.27 -15.61
CA THR A 295 7.63 21.04 -14.96
C THR A 295 8.47 20.22 -13.99
N MET A 296 8.04 19.00 -13.68
CA MET A 296 8.71 18.10 -12.74
C MET A 296 10.09 17.70 -13.25
N GLN A 297 11.09 17.76 -12.40
CA GLN A 297 12.37 17.08 -12.63
C GLN A 297 12.22 15.59 -12.29
N GLU A 298 13.09 14.74 -12.87
CA GLU A 298 13.12 13.34 -12.43
C GLU A 298 13.43 13.29 -10.93
N PRO A 299 12.61 12.60 -10.12
CA PRO A 299 12.90 12.47 -8.70
C PRO A 299 14.19 11.67 -8.53
N GLU A 300 14.95 12.04 -7.52
CA GLU A 300 16.14 11.26 -7.17
C GLU A 300 15.71 9.97 -6.48
N SER A 301 16.17 8.85 -7.02
CA SER A 301 16.00 7.56 -6.35
C SER A 301 16.82 7.52 -5.06
N ILE A 302 16.29 6.82 -4.05
CA ILE A 302 17.10 6.38 -2.92
C ILE A 302 17.64 4.98 -3.19
N SER A 303 18.75 4.65 -2.51
CA SER A 303 19.29 3.30 -2.56
C SER A 303 18.28 2.30 -1.96
N VAL A 304 18.05 1.21 -2.67
CA VAL A 304 17.16 0.13 -2.19
C VAL A 304 17.60 -0.42 -0.83
N ARG A 305 18.91 -0.38 -0.51
CA ARG A 305 19.43 -0.79 0.80
C ARG A 305 18.88 0.04 1.94
N CYS A 306 18.64 1.34 1.72
CA CYS A 306 18.09 2.23 2.75
C CYS A 306 16.70 1.82 3.21
N ILE A 307 15.97 1.06 2.40
CA ILE A 307 14.62 0.58 2.75
C ILE A 307 14.59 -0.90 3.10
N ALA A 308 15.62 -1.66 2.74
CA ALA A 308 15.77 -3.07 3.11
C ALA A 308 16.30 -3.23 4.55
N ASP A 309 17.22 -2.32 4.94
CA ASP A 309 17.92 -2.42 6.21
C ASP A 309 17.00 -2.11 7.42
N ALA A 310 17.44 -2.53 8.60
CA ALA A 310 16.78 -2.20 9.86
C ALA A 310 16.72 -0.68 10.07
N PRO A 311 15.64 -0.15 10.67
CA PRO A 311 15.55 1.26 11.02
C PRO A 311 16.61 1.61 12.08
N GLN A 312 17.20 2.80 11.96
CA GLN A 312 18.22 3.30 12.88
C GLN A 312 17.60 4.19 13.96
#